data_4efe8985501616ac5dbf930dafc6a157
#
_entry.id   4efe8985501616ac5dbf930dafc6a157
#
_cell.length_a   1.000
_cell.length_b   1.000
_cell.length_c   1.000
_cell.angle_alpha   90.00
_cell.angle_beta   90.00
_cell.angle_gamma   90.00
#
_symmetry.space_group_name_H-M   'P 1'
#
loop_
_entity.id
_entity.type
_entity.pdbx_description
1 polymer ?
#
loop_
_entity_poly.entity_id
_entity_poly.type
_entity_poly.pdbx_seq_one_letter_code
_entity_poly.pdbx_strand_id
1 'polypeptide(L)'
;VKFFSSDRCSDQGIKEQIRNTYEESNYLLDPHTATGVRASNNLESKDELVVTMATAHPAKFGEAIDGAIPGHDLNIPKRLNIVFDKEESYEVLSEDYEEVKQLILSKVN
;
A
#
# COMPACT_ATOMS: atom_id res chain seq x y z
N VAL A 1 -10.31 -14.07 25.75
CA VAL A 1 -10.58 -12.98 24.78
C VAL A 1 -9.42 -12.92 23.81
N LYS A 2 -9.69 -13.04 22.52
CA LYS A 2 -8.67 -12.94 21.47
C LYS A 2 -8.59 -11.48 21.02
N PHE A 3 -7.55 -10.77 21.44
CA PHE A 3 -7.39 -9.33 21.14
C PHE A 3 -6.81 -9.04 19.74
N PHE A 4 -6.15 -10.04 19.13
CA PHE A 4 -5.51 -9.88 17.82
C PHE A 4 -5.89 -11.04 16.92
N SER A 5 -6.08 -10.73 15.66
CA SER A 5 -6.21 -11.68 14.56
C SER A 5 -5.39 -11.20 13.37
N SER A 6 -5.10 -12.09 12.44
CA SER A 6 -4.41 -11.75 11.19
C SER A 6 -5.12 -12.43 10.02
N ASP A 7 -5.03 -11.80 8.87
CA ASP A 7 -5.50 -12.33 7.60
C ASP A 7 -4.43 -12.11 6.54
N ARG A 8 -4.59 -12.74 5.38
CA ARG A 8 -3.69 -12.61 4.24
C ARG A 8 -4.48 -12.35 2.96
N CYS A 9 -3.88 -11.61 2.03
CA CYS A 9 -4.46 -11.33 0.74
C CYS A 9 -3.45 -11.66 -0.37
N SER A 10 -3.90 -12.30 -1.45
CA SER A 10 -3.08 -12.47 -2.66
C SER A 10 -3.09 -11.21 -3.50
N ASP A 11 -2.12 -11.04 -4.40
CA ASP A 11 -2.06 -9.91 -5.33
C ASP A 11 -3.34 -9.79 -6.16
N GLN A 12 -3.89 -10.91 -6.62
CA GLN A 12 -5.17 -10.95 -7.32
C GLN A 12 -6.31 -10.44 -6.43
N GLY A 13 -6.34 -10.86 -5.16
CA GLY A 13 -7.33 -10.39 -4.18
C GLY A 13 -7.22 -8.89 -3.87
N ILE A 14 -6.00 -8.35 -3.86
CA ILE A 14 -5.75 -6.90 -3.73
C ILE A 14 -6.36 -6.14 -4.91
N LYS A 15 -6.08 -6.57 -6.14
CA LYS A 15 -6.63 -5.95 -7.36
C LYS A 15 -8.16 -6.00 -7.41
N GLU A 16 -8.75 -7.12 -7.03
CA GLU A 16 -10.20 -7.27 -6.92
C GLU A 16 -10.78 -6.30 -5.89
N GLN A 17 -10.15 -6.20 -4.70
CA GLN A 17 -10.64 -5.30 -3.66
C GLN A 17 -10.55 -3.82 -4.06
N ILE A 18 -9.46 -3.41 -4.73
CA ILE A 18 -9.33 -2.05 -5.28
C ILE A 18 -10.48 -1.76 -6.24
N ARG A 19 -10.71 -2.65 -7.20
CA ARG A 19 -11.78 -2.50 -8.20
C ARG A 19 -13.15 -2.42 -7.55
N ASN A 20 -13.50 -3.39 -6.70
CA ASN A 20 -14.80 -3.45 -6.06
C ASN A 20 -15.09 -2.18 -5.24
N THR A 21 -14.12 -1.74 -4.43
CA THR A 21 -14.30 -0.53 -3.63
C THR A 21 -14.48 0.70 -4.51
N TYR A 22 -13.75 0.80 -5.62
CA TYR A 22 -13.89 1.90 -6.55
C TYR A 22 -15.26 1.89 -7.24
N GLU A 23 -15.74 0.74 -7.69
CA GLU A 23 -17.06 0.59 -8.33
C GLU A 23 -18.21 0.91 -7.36
N GLU A 24 -18.10 0.52 -6.08
CA GLU A 24 -19.13 0.70 -5.08
C GLU A 24 -19.19 2.13 -4.51
N SER A 25 -18.04 2.76 -4.31
CA SER A 25 -17.95 4.02 -3.55
C SER A 25 -17.22 5.16 -4.28
N ASN A 26 -16.68 4.91 -5.46
CA ASN A 26 -15.78 5.82 -6.18
C ASN A 26 -14.53 6.21 -5.35
N TYR A 27 -14.14 5.38 -4.39
CA TYR A 27 -12.96 5.59 -3.57
C TYR A 27 -11.82 4.67 -4.01
N LEU A 28 -10.71 5.26 -4.44
CA LEU A 28 -9.55 4.52 -4.92
C LEU A 28 -8.63 4.15 -3.74
N LEU A 29 -8.54 2.86 -3.45
CA LEU A 29 -7.63 2.33 -2.44
C LEU A 29 -6.20 2.19 -2.99
N ASP A 30 -5.21 2.41 -2.14
CA ASP A 30 -3.87 1.88 -2.37
C ASP A 30 -3.81 0.37 -2.05
N PRO A 31 -2.82 -0.39 -2.58
CA PRO A 31 -2.76 -1.85 -2.39
C PRO A 31 -2.66 -2.31 -0.94
N HIS A 32 -2.01 -1.52 -0.07
CA HIS A 32 -1.87 -1.87 1.34
C HIS A 32 -3.19 -1.68 2.10
N THR A 33 -3.85 -0.56 1.86
CA THR A 33 -5.19 -0.30 2.44
C THR A 33 -6.20 -1.32 1.93
N ALA A 34 -6.12 -1.74 0.65
CA ALA A 34 -7.00 -2.76 0.09
C ALA A 34 -6.86 -4.11 0.83
N THR A 35 -5.65 -4.47 1.27
CA THR A 35 -5.45 -5.66 2.11
C THR A 35 -6.21 -5.56 3.43
N GLY A 36 -6.17 -4.40 4.08
CA GLY A 36 -6.91 -4.15 5.33
C GLY A 36 -8.42 -4.17 5.14
N VAL A 37 -8.94 -3.56 4.06
CA VAL A 37 -10.38 -3.58 3.72
C VAL A 37 -10.83 -5.01 3.45
N ARG A 38 -10.06 -5.80 2.71
CA ARG A 38 -10.40 -7.21 2.46
C ARG A 38 -10.43 -8.03 3.74
N ALA A 39 -9.45 -7.84 4.62
CA ALA A 39 -9.43 -8.50 5.92
C ALA A 39 -10.65 -8.13 6.77
N SER A 40 -11.04 -6.85 6.78
CA SER A 40 -12.23 -6.39 7.51
C SER A 40 -13.53 -6.98 6.94
N ASN A 41 -13.62 -7.15 5.63
CA ASN A 41 -14.77 -7.77 4.97
C ASN A 41 -14.91 -9.27 5.31
N ASN A 42 -13.82 -9.93 5.70
CA ASN A 42 -13.80 -11.33 6.11
C ASN A 42 -14.14 -11.54 7.60
N LEU A 43 -14.34 -10.48 8.38
CA LEU A 43 -14.72 -10.61 9.77
C LEU A 43 -16.11 -11.23 9.90
N GLU A 44 -16.26 -12.16 10.84
CA GLU A 44 -17.54 -12.86 11.10
C GLU A 44 -18.61 -11.93 11.67
N SER A 45 -18.21 -10.97 12.51
CA SER A 45 -19.13 -9.99 13.11
C SER A 45 -19.30 -8.79 12.17
N LYS A 46 -20.53 -8.63 11.65
CA LYS A 46 -20.90 -7.49 10.79
C LYS A 46 -21.61 -6.36 11.55
N ASP A 47 -21.88 -6.58 12.84
CA ASP A 47 -22.60 -5.62 13.68
C ASP A 47 -21.65 -4.65 14.40
N GLU A 48 -20.34 -4.84 14.27
CA GLU A 48 -19.32 -4.00 14.90
C GLU A 48 -18.78 -2.96 13.91
N LEU A 49 -18.53 -1.75 14.42
CA LEU A 49 -17.85 -0.73 13.66
C LEU A 49 -16.38 -1.13 13.43
N VAL A 50 -16.00 -1.32 12.17
CA VAL A 50 -14.63 -1.61 11.78
C VAL A 50 -13.99 -0.37 11.17
N VAL A 51 -12.81 0.01 11.64
CA VAL A 51 -12.03 1.11 11.11
C VAL A 51 -10.80 0.54 10.41
N THR A 52 -10.73 0.72 9.10
CA THR A 52 -9.53 0.36 8.32
C THR A 52 -8.65 1.60 8.13
N MET A 53 -7.40 1.51 8.57
CA MET A 53 -6.44 2.61 8.43
C MET A 53 -5.89 2.68 7.01
N ALA A 54 -6.08 3.84 6.35
CA ALA A 54 -5.40 4.12 5.09
C ALA A 54 -3.92 4.40 5.36
N THR A 55 -3.04 3.65 4.68
CA THR A 55 -1.60 3.64 4.98
C THR A 55 -0.74 4.31 3.92
N ALA A 56 -1.26 4.52 2.71
CA ALA A 56 -0.55 5.16 1.62
C ALA A 56 -1.52 5.88 0.64
N HIS A 57 -0.94 6.59 -0.32
CA HIS A 57 -1.70 7.20 -1.41
C HIS A 57 -1.60 6.33 -2.68
N PRO A 58 -2.71 6.04 -3.40
CA PRO A 58 -2.72 5.17 -4.59
C PRO A 58 -1.77 5.65 -5.70
N ALA A 59 -1.53 6.95 -5.84
CA ALA A 59 -0.59 7.50 -6.83
C ALA A 59 0.85 6.99 -6.68
N LYS A 60 1.24 6.41 -5.54
CA LYS A 60 2.55 5.76 -5.34
C LYS A 60 2.65 4.39 -6.00
N PHE A 61 1.54 3.82 -6.43
CA PHE A 61 1.43 2.43 -6.89
C PHE A 61 0.72 2.35 -8.24
N GLY A 62 1.09 3.22 -9.18
CA GLY A 62 0.44 3.35 -10.48
C GLY A 62 0.28 2.04 -11.23
N GLU A 63 1.33 1.21 -11.27
CA GLU A 63 1.30 -0.10 -11.92
C GLU A 63 0.28 -1.06 -11.28
N ALA A 64 0.20 -1.09 -9.96
CA ALA A 64 -0.77 -1.93 -9.25
C ALA A 64 -2.21 -1.44 -9.47
N ILE A 65 -2.41 -0.12 -9.53
CA ILE A 65 -3.71 0.49 -9.82
C ILE A 65 -4.13 0.22 -11.25
N ASP A 66 -3.24 0.41 -12.23
CA ASP A 66 -3.54 0.07 -13.63
C ASP A 66 -3.86 -1.41 -13.80
N GLY A 67 -3.16 -2.28 -13.09
CA GLY A 67 -3.46 -3.72 -13.04
C GLY A 67 -4.81 -4.07 -12.39
N ALA A 68 -5.37 -3.19 -11.57
CA ALA A 68 -6.69 -3.35 -10.96
C ALA A 68 -7.79 -2.70 -11.82
N ILE A 69 -7.56 -1.48 -12.30
CA ILE A 69 -8.49 -0.66 -13.09
C ILE A 69 -7.73 -0.11 -14.31
N PRO A 70 -7.64 -0.86 -15.40
CA PRO A 70 -6.87 -0.47 -16.58
C PRO A 70 -7.31 0.89 -17.15
N GLY A 71 -6.32 1.76 -17.41
CA GLY A 71 -6.55 3.08 -17.98
C GLY A 71 -7.16 4.10 -17.00
N HIS A 72 -7.17 3.81 -15.70
CA HIS A 72 -7.63 4.78 -14.70
C HIS A 72 -6.66 5.95 -14.61
N ASP A 73 -7.18 7.17 -14.74
CA ASP A 73 -6.40 8.40 -14.56
C ASP A 73 -6.11 8.64 -13.07
N LEU A 74 -4.85 8.45 -12.69
CA LEU A 74 -4.38 8.72 -11.35
C LEU A 74 -4.22 10.22 -11.14
N ASN A 75 -5.14 10.82 -10.40
CA ASN A 75 -4.98 12.20 -9.95
C ASN A 75 -3.81 12.29 -8.95
N ILE A 76 -2.63 12.62 -9.46
CA ILE A 76 -1.41 12.74 -8.64
C ILE A 76 -1.44 14.09 -7.91
N PRO A 77 -1.46 14.10 -6.56
CA PRO A 77 -1.38 15.35 -5.81
C PRO A 77 -0.11 16.14 -6.15
N LYS A 78 -0.23 17.45 -6.27
CA LYS A 78 0.89 18.35 -6.64
C LYS A 78 2.15 18.13 -5.78
N ARG A 79 1.97 17.83 -4.48
CA ARG A 79 3.08 17.54 -3.56
C ARG A 79 3.82 16.23 -3.89
N LEU A 80 3.14 15.25 -4.45
CA LEU A 80 3.78 14.00 -4.90
C LEU A 80 4.43 14.19 -6.28
N ASN A 81 3.84 14.98 -7.16
CA ASN A 81 4.37 15.21 -8.49
C ASN A 81 5.81 15.77 -8.45
N ILE A 82 6.09 16.66 -7.50
CA ILE A 82 7.44 17.22 -7.28
C ILE A 82 8.49 16.12 -6.98
N VAL A 83 8.08 14.99 -6.42
CA VAL A 83 8.99 13.89 -6.07
C VAL A 83 9.37 13.08 -7.29
N PHE A 84 8.47 12.92 -8.26
CA PHE A 84 8.72 12.16 -9.49
C PHE A 84 9.75 12.81 -10.42
N ASP A 85 9.92 14.13 -10.30
CA ASP A 85 10.90 14.89 -11.11
C ASP A 85 12.28 14.96 -10.42
N LYS A 86 12.45 14.39 -9.23
CA LYS A 86 13.73 14.40 -8.51
C LYS A 86 14.60 13.23 -8.93
N GLU A 87 15.90 13.49 -8.97
CA GLU A 87 16.90 12.43 -9.10
C GLU A 87 16.82 11.48 -7.91
N GLU A 88 16.82 10.18 -8.19
CA GLU A 88 16.85 9.15 -7.15
C GLU A 88 18.19 9.15 -6.44
N SER A 89 18.18 9.09 -5.11
CA SER A 89 19.37 9.01 -4.28
C SER A 89 19.31 7.75 -3.44
N TYR A 90 20.11 6.77 -3.81
CA TYR A 90 20.21 5.50 -3.08
C TYR A 90 21.63 4.92 -3.20
N GLU A 91 21.96 4.02 -2.28
CA GLU A 91 23.17 3.22 -2.34
C GLU A 91 22.77 1.75 -2.51
N VAL A 92 23.41 1.05 -3.44
CA VAL A 92 23.19 -0.38 -3.65
C VAL A 92 24.16 -1.15 -2.77
N LEU A 93 23.61 -2.01 -1.92
CA LEU A 93 24.37 -2.87 -1.02
C LEU A 93 24.09 -4.33 -1.36
N SER A 94 25.00 -5.20 -0.96
CA SER A 94 24.73 -6.63 -0.90
C SER A 94 23.77 -6.96 0.27
N GLU A 95 23.31 -8.21 0.35
CA GLU A 95 22.52 -8.70 1.50
C GLU A 95 23.39 -9.02 2.74
N ASP A 96 24.67 -8.64 2.72
CA ASP A 96 25.57 -8.88 3.85
C ASP A 96 25.24 -7.97 5.04
N TYR A 97 24.98 -8.59 6.18
CA TYR A 97 24.59 -7.89 7.40
C TYR A 97 25.63 -6.87 7.88
N GLU A 98 26.92 -7.22 7.81
CA GLU A 98 27.98 -6.33 8.30
C GLU A 98 28.17 -5.12 7.38
N GLU A 99 28.04 -5.27 6.07
CA GLU A 99 28.06 -4.16 5.10
C GLU A 99 26.93 -3.17 5.38
N VAL A 100 25.69 -3.67 5.53
CA VAL A 100 24.53 -2.84 5.86
C VAL A 100 24.71 -2.12 7.19
N LYS A 101 25.20 -2.83 8.22
CA LYS A 101 25.47 -2.25 9.55
C LYS A 101 26.54 -1.15 9.49
N GLN A 102 27.64 -1.38 8.76
CA GLN A 102 28.70 -0.36 8.63
C GLN A 102 28.18 0.89 7.91
N LEU A 103 27.36 0.76 6.87
CA LEU A 103 26.74 1.91 6.24
C LEU A 103 25.88 2.70 7.22
N ILE A 104 25.00 2.02 7.97
CA ILE A 104 24.15 2.68 8.96
C ILE A 104 25.01 3.45 9.98
N LEU A 105 26.04 2.80 10.52
CA LEU A 105 26.93 3.44 11.50
C LEU A 105 27.67 4.65 10.91
N SER A 106 28.04 4.62 9.64
CA SER A 106 28.71 5.75 8.98
C SER A 106 27.81 6.97 8.78
N LYS A 107 26.48 6.79 8.75
CA LYS A 107 25.50 7.88 8.58
C LYS A 107 25.04 8.51 9.90
N VAL A 108 25.32 7.86 11.03
CA VAL A 108 24.85 8.29 12.38
C VAL A 108 25.93 9.06 13.16
N ASN A 109 27.18 9.04 12.73
CA ASN A 109 28.33 9.75 13.37
C ASN A 109 28.53 11.15 12.82
#